data_23772a846894aafb5809c55de1a7903c
#
_entry.id   23772a846894aafb5809c55de1a7903c
#
_cell.length_a   1.000
_cell.length_b   1.000
_cell.length_c   1.000
_cell.angle_alpha   90.00
_cell.angle_beta   90.00
_cell.angle_gamma   90.00
#
_symmetry.space_group_name_H-M   'P 1'
#
loop_
_entity.id
_entity.type
_entity.pdbx_description
1 polymer ?
#
loop_
_entity_poly.entity_id
_entity_poly.type
_entity_poly.pdbx_seq_one_letter_code
_entity_poly.pdbx_strand_id
1 'polypeptide(L)'
;MKGILIFAVYFFTCTALAAQTFTMGKDCREKDGQALGMLKEKKYPEALEAYQQMAKSCKTKDAKETIAVGKAEAYNGMGKYEDAIAASDAALKVTKNKSLKGLFQKAVAQARLKQNDAANATFAKMISLTEKNQDTKARASNYAVMSAFHWRQLNQKDSAYYFLDKAVNLDPSNANFIIQRGDMLADENKYDLAFEQYDKAVAMGKADLEMYTIRSNARLRMVQQKYGTNNAQELRSKMTSAEKDQVCTELNKAISLGLKDMQQDMFASLVCK
;
A
#
# COMPACT_ATOMS: atom_id res chain seq x y z
N MET A 1 -7.91 -9.68 19.14
CA MET A 1 -8.00 -10.03 17.70
C MET A 1 -7.21 -8.99 16.95
N LYS A 2 -6.09 -9.38 16.30
CA LYS A 2 -5.23 -8.45 15.54
C LYS A 2 -5.97 -8.08 14.26
N GLY A 3 -6.47 -6.84 14.18
CA GLY A 3 -7.10 -6.33 12.97
C GLY A 3 -6.11 -6.37 11.81
N ILE A 4 -6.47 -7.12 10.77
CA ILE A 4 -5.74 -7.15 9.51
C ILE A 4 -6.12 -5.88 8.76
N LEU A 5 -5.37 -4.78 8.97
CA LEU A 5 -5.42 -3.65 8.07
C LEU A 5 -4.77 -4.08 6.74
N ILE A 6 -5.64 -4.37 5.78
CA ILE A 6 -5.23 -4.68 4.41
C ILE A 6 -4.86 -3.35 3.74
N PHE A 7 -3.57 -3.12 3.58
CA PHE A 7 -3.09 -2.02 2.77
C PHE A 7 -3.31 -2.32 1.30
N ALA A 8 -4.21 -1.57 0.69
CA ALA A 8 -4.17 -1.36 -0.73
C ALA A 8 -2.93 -0.49 -1.02
N VAL A 9 -1.82 -1.13 -1.40
CA VAL A 9 -0.69 -0.42 -1.99
C VAL A 9 -1.18 0.06 -3.34
N TYR A 10 -1.67 1.30 -3.40
CA TYR A 10 -1.94 1.97 -4.65
C TYR A 10 -0.61 2.17 -5.38
N PHE A 11 -0.35 1.32 -6.37
CA PHE A 11 0.61 1.64 -7.39
C PHE A 11 0.08 2.84 -8.16
N PHE A 12 0.50 4.03 -7.76
CA PHE A 12 0.41 5.17 -8.64
C PHE A 12 1.23 4.83 -9.88
N THR A 13 0.55 4.55 -10.99
CA THR A 13 1.18 4.49 -12.29
C THR A 13 1.72 5.88 -12.59
N CYS A 14 2.93 6.16 -12.12
CA CYS A 14 3.71 7.27 -12.65
C CYS A 14 3.94 6.95 -14.13
N THR A 15 3.17 7.58 -15.00
CA THR A 15 3.42 7.59 -16.44
C THR A 15 4.68 8.41 -16.69
N ALA A 16 5.85 7.84 -16.37
CA ALA A 16 7.08 8.32 -16.96
C ALA A 16 6.97 8.03 -18.46
N LEU A 17 6.81 9.05 -19.26
CA LEU A 17 6.99 9.05 -20.70
C LEU A 17 8.48 8.79 -21.04
N ALA A 18 8.98 7.62 -20.65
CA ALA A 18 10.03 7.00 -21.43
C ALA A 18 9.28 6.28 -22.54
N ALA A 19 9.55 6.59 -23.79
CA ALA A 19 8.99 5.92 -24.95
C ALA A 19 9.35 4.43 -24.89
N GLN A 20 8.64 3.67 -24.08
CA GLN A 20 8.62 2.22 -24.19
C GLN A 20 7.82 1.96 -25.45
N THR A 21 8.49 1.48 -26.48
CA THR A 21 7.85 0.92 -27.65
C THR A 21 7.03 -0.28 -27.17
N PHE A 22 5.76 -0.02 -26.85
CA PHE A 22 4.81 -1.09 -26.53
C PHE A 22 4.63 -1.95 -27.78
N THR A 23 5.14 -3.15 -27.73
CA THR A 23 4.92 -4.14 -28.80
C THR A 23 3.58 -4.84 -28.63
N MET A 24 2.94 -4.73 -27.46
CA MET A 24 1.63 -5.27 -27.16
C MET A 24 0.53 -4.56 -27.96
N GLY A 25 -0.22 -5.29 -28.78
CA GLY A 25 -1.31 -4.78 -29.59
C GLY A 25 -2.47 -4.20 -28.77
N LYS A 26 -3.33 -3.39 -29.41
CA LYS A 26 -4.45 -2.69 -28.76
C LYS A 26 -5.37 -3.66 -28.00
N ASP A 27 -5.79 -4.75 -28.63
CA ASP A 27 -6.63 -5.79 -28.02
C ASP A 27 -6.03 -6.36 -26.72
N CYS A 28 -4.73 -6.64 -26.71
CA CYS A 28 -4.06 -7.15 -25.51
C CYS A 28 -3.96 -6.08 -24.39
N ARG A 29 -3.82 -4.80 -24.72
CA ARG A 29 -3.85 -3.71 -23.72
C ARG A 29 -5.25 -3.53 -23.13
N GLU A 30 -6.29 -3.67 -23.92
CA GLU A 30 -7.68 -3.60 -23.43
C GLU A 30 -7.97 -4.77 -22.47
N LYS A 31 -7.56 -5.98 -22.83
CA LYS A 31 -7.68 -7.17 -21.95
C LYS A 31 -6.91 -6.99 -20.64
N ASP A 32 -5.68 -6.44 -20.70
CA ASP A 32 -4.90 -6.12 -19.50
C ASP A 32 -5.62 -5.08 -18.63
N GLY A 33 -6.16 -4.01 -19.25
CA GLY A 33 -6.92 -3.00 -18.52
C GLY A 33 -8.13 -3.55 -17.77
N GLN A 34 -8.87 -4.50 -18.38
CA GLN A 34 -9.99 -5.19 -17.73
C GLN A 34 -9.51 -6.05 -16.56
N ALA A 35 -8.46 -6.86 -16.75
CA ALA A 35 -7.90 -7.69 -15.70
C ALA A 35 -7.33 -6.87 -14.53
N LEU A 36 -6.67 -5.73 -14.81
CA LEU A 36 -6.21 -4.78 -13.79
C LEU A 36 -7.38 -4.16 -13.01
N GLY A 37 -8.51 -3.88 -13.68
CA GLY A 37 -9.75 -3.44 -13.03
C GLY A 37 -10.21 -4.46 -11.99
N MET A 38 -10.25 -5.75 -12.37
CA MET A 38 -10.62 -6.84 -11.45
C MET A 38 -9.65 -6.96 -10.27
N LEU A 39 -8.34 -6.79 -10.47
CA LEU A 39 -7.36 -6.76 -9.37
C LEU A 39 -7.62 -5.62 -8.38
N LYS A 40 -7.93 -4.42 -8.88
CA LYS A 40 -8.29 -3.26 -8.05
C LYS A 40 -9.55 -3.49 -7.22
N GLU A 41 -10.52 -4.19 -7.79
CA GLU A 41 -11.77 -4.59 -7.12
C GLU A 41 -11.59 -5.83 -6.22
N LYS A 42 -10.36 -6.36 -6.10
CA LYS A 42 -10.03 -7.58 -5.34
C LYS A 42 -10.75 -8.84 -5.83
N LYS A 43 -11.19 -8.85 -7.06
CA LYS A 43 -11.75 -10.01 -7.77
C LYS A 43 -10.61 -10.86 -8.32
N TYR A 44 -9.82 -11.47 -7.41
CA TYR A 44 -8.58 -12.14 -7.77
C TYR A 44 -8.77 -13.40 -8.63
N PRO A 45 -9.77 -14.27 -8.37
CA PRO A 45 -10.04 -15.43 -9.23
C PRO A 45 -10.38 -15.03 -10.66
N GLU A 46 -11.24 -14.01 -10.82
CA GLU A 46 -11.66 -13.50 -12.13
C GLU A 46 -10.50 -12.85 -12.88
N ALA A 47 -9.67 -12.08 -12.17
CA ALA A 47 -8.45 -11.49 -12.72
C ALA A 47 -7.47 -12.58 -13.21
N LEU A 48 -7.28 -13.65 -12.42
CA LEU A 48 -6.44 -14.77 -12.79
C LEU A 48 -6.92 -15.43 -14.07
N GLU A 49 -8.23 -15.69 -14.18
CA GLU A 49 -8.84 -16.26 -15.37
C GLU A 49 -8.66 -15.34 -16.59
N ALA A 50 -8.90 -14.04 -16.45
CA ALA A 50 -8.69 -13.04 -17.49
C ALA A 50 -7.24 -13.07 -18.02
N TYR A 51 -6.23 -13.12 -17.14
CA TYR A 51 -4.83 -13.27 -17.54
C TYR A 51 -4.53 -14.62 -18.19
N GLN A 52 -5.19 -15.70 -17.79
CA GLN A 52 -5.08 -17.01 -18.45
C GLN A 52 -5.64 -16.99 -19.87
N GLN A 53 -6.79 -16.33 -20.07
CA GLN A 53 -7.37 -16.15 -21.41
C GLN A 53 -6.50 -15.24 -22.27
N MET A 54 -6.00 -14.13 -21.72
CA MET A 54 -5.06 -13.24 -22.42
C MET A 54 -3.80 -13.97 -22.88
N ALA A 55 -3.30 -14.93 -22.11
CA ALA A 55 -2.14 -15.74 -22.47
C ALA A 55 -2.34 -16.60 -23.74
N LYS A 56 -3.58 -16.87 -24.15
CA LYS A 56 -3.88 -17.65 -25.37
C LYS A 56 -3.59 -16.84 -26.63
N SER A 57 -3.85 -15.54 -26.62
CA SER A 57 -3.75 -14.66 -27.79
C SER A 57 -2.55 -13.70 -27.76
N CYS A 58 -2.13 -13.24 -26.58
CA CYS A 58 -1.10 -12.20 -26.41
C CYS A 58 0.28 -12.84 -26.20
N LYS A 59 1.11 -12.88 -27.26
CA LYS A 59 2.37 -13.64 -27.28
C LYS A 59 3.63 -12.79 -27.27
N THR A 60 3.51 -11.46 -27.36
CA THR A 60 4.66 -10.56 -27.34
C THR A 60 5.40 -10.62 -26.01
N LYS A 61 6.65 -10.19 -25.96
CA LYS A 61 7.49 -10.27 -24.77
C LYS A 61 6.91 -9.48 -23.60
N ASP A 62 6.48 -8.23 -23.85
CA ASP A 62 5.83 -7.36 -22.90
C ASP A 62 4.47 -7.91 -22.43
N ALA A 63 3.66 -8.50 -23.34
CA ALA A 63 2.43 -9.18 -22.95
C ALA A 63 2.70 -10.38 -22.02
N LYS A 64 3.72 -11.19 -22.30
CA LYS A 64 4.10 -12.32 -21.44
C LYS A 64 4.54 -11.86 -20.05
N GLU A 65 5.31 -10.75 -19.96
CA GLU A 65 5.68 -10.15 -18.68
C GLU A 65 4.44 -9.67 -17.93
N THR A 66 3.59 -8.85 -18.58
CA THR A 66 2.36 -8.30 -17.99
C THR A 66 1.44 -9.39 -17.46
N ILE A 67 1.19 -10.43 -18.26
CA ILE A 67 0.37 -11.58 -17.86
C ILE A 67 0.96 -12.29 -16.64
N ALA A 68 2.27 -12.53 -16.65
CA ALA A 68 2.93 -13.22 -15.54
C ALA A 68 2.89 -12.39 -14.24
N VAL A 69 3.10 -11.08 -14.33
CA VAL A 69 2.97 -10.15 -13.20
C VAL A 69 1.53 -10.10 -12.67
N GLY A 70 0.53 -9.96 -13.56
CA GLY A 70 -0.88 -9.93 -13.16
C GLY A 70 -1.34 -11.23 -12.49
N LYS A 71 -0.88 -12.37 -12.99
CA LYS A 71 -1.12 -13.68 -12.33
C LYS A 71 -0.47 -13.73 -10.95
N ALA A 72 0.77 -13.25 -10.80
CA ALA A 72 1.45 -13.21 -9.52
C ALA A 72 0.70 -12.33 -8.51
N GLU A 73 0.18 -11.18 -8.95
CA GLU A 73 -0.62 -10.29 -8.11
C GLU A 73 -1.94 -10.94 -7.68
N ALA A 74 -2.64 -11.62 -8.60
CA ALA A 74 -3.86 -12.36 -8.29
C ALA A 74 -3.58 -13.48 -7.28
N TYR A 75 -2.52 -14.26 -7.46
CA TYR A 75 -2.12 -15.30 -6.52
C TYR A 75 -1.76 -14.75 -5.14
N ASN A 76 -1.02 -13.64 -5.08
CA ASN A 76 -0.75 -12.93 -3.81
C ASN A 76 -2.04 -12.51 -3.11
N GLY A 77 -3.00 -11.97 -3.87
CA GLY A 77 -4.30 -11.57 -3.35
C GLY A 77 -5.14 -12.73 -2.82
N MET A 78 -5.00 -13.91 -3.40
CA MET A 78 -5.65 -15.16 -2.95
C MET A 78 -4.89 -15.88 -1.82
N GLY A 79 -3.72 -15.38 -1.39
CA GLY A 79 -2.88 -16.07 -0.41
C GLY A 79 -2.13 -17.29 -0.94
N LYS A 80 -2.08 -17.50 -2.26
CA LYS A 80 -1.37 -18.59 -2.94
C LYS A 80 0.06 -18.17 -3.25
N TYR A 81 0.88 -18.06 -2.21
CA TYR A 81 2.18 -17.37 -2.30
C TYR A 81 3.22 -18.14 -3.12
N GLU A 82 3.23 -19.46 -3.09
CA GLU A 82 4.10 -20.30 -3.91
C GLU A 82 3.79 -20.14 -5.41
N ASP A 83 2.50 -20.11 -5.76
CA ASP A 83 2.05 -19.83 -7.13
C ASP A 83 2.42 -18.40 -7.57
N ALA A 84 2.35 -17.43 -6.64
CA ALA A 84 2.77 -16.05 -6.90
C ALA A 84 4.28 -15.96 -7.18
N ILE A 85 5.12 -16.70 -6.45
CA ILE A 85 6.56 -16.78 -6.72
C ILE A 85 6.80 -17.40 -8.11
N ALA A 86 6.15 -18.52 -8.43
CA ALA A 86 6.30 -19.18 -9.73
C ALA A 86 5.89 -18.27 -10.90
N ALA A 87 4.77 -17.54 -10.76
CA ALA A 87 4.32 -16.58 -11.76
C ALA A 87 5.30 -15.39 -11.88
N SER A 88 5.83 -14.89 -10.75
CA SER A 88 6.84 -13.83 -10.74
C SER A 88 8.14 -14.28 -11.43
N ASP A 89 8.58 -15.51 -11.20
CA ASP A 89 9.76 -16.08 -11.85
C ASP A 89 9.57 -16.22 -13.37
N ALA A 90 8.34 -16.49 -13.83
CA ALA A 90 8.03 -16.46 -15.25
C ALA A 90 8.21 -15.04 -15.85
N ALA A 91 7.78 -13.98 -15.16
CA ALA A 91 8.02 -12.61 -15.57
C ALA A 91 9.52 -12.27 -15.59
N LEU A 92 10.26 -12.70 -14.56
CA LEU A 92 11.71 -12.50 -14.47
C LEU A 92 12.47 -13.23 -15.57
N LYS A 93 12.05 -14.45 -15.94
CA LYS A 93 12.64 -15.19 -17.05
C LYS A 93 12.48 -14.44 -18.39
N VAL A 94 11.27 -13.93 -18.67
CA VAL A 94 10.99 -13.15 -19.89
C VAL A 94 11.85 -11.90 -19.98
N THR A 95 12.10 -11.22 -18.85
CA THR A 95 12.80 -9.93 -18.79
C THR A 95 14.28 -10.06 -18.47
N LYS A 96 14.84 -11.26 -18.42
CA LYS A 96 16.23 -11.52 -17.98
C LYS A 96 16.49 -10.91 -16.60
N ASN A 97 15.59 -11.18 -15.67
CA ASN A 97 15.62 -10.71 -14.27
C ASN A 97 15.52 -9.18 -14.09
N LYS A 98 14.88 -8.45 -15.02
CA LYS A 98 14.74 -6.98 -14.97
C LYS A 98 13.30 -6.50 -14.73
N SER A 99 12.32 -7.37 -14.56
CA SER A 99 10.94 -7.00 -14.23
C SER A 99 10.86 -6.48 -12.80
N LEU A 100 10.71 -5.17 -12.64
CA LEU A 100 10.56 -4.55 -11.32
C LEU A 100 9.24 -4.99 -10.65
N LYS A 101 8.15 -5.07 -11.43
CA LYS A 101 6.87 -5.57 -10.94
C LYS A 101 6.94 -7.05 -10.56
N GLY A 102 7.65 -7.87 -11.35
CA GLY A 102 7.89 -9.29 -11.03
C GLY A 102 8.70 -9.45 -9.75
N LEU A 103 9.78 -8.67 -9.57
CA LEU A 103 10.54 -8.66 -8.31
C LEU A 103 9.67 -8.25 -7.12
N PHE A 104 8.84 -7.21 -7.28
CA PHE A 104 7.94 -6.76 -6.24
C PHE A 104 6.98 -7.87 -5.80
N GLN A 105 6.25 -8.49 -6.74
CA GLN A 105 5.29 -9.55 -6.44
C GLN A 105 5.98 -10.76 -5.79
N LYS A 106 7.19 -11.11 -6.25
CA LYS A 106 7.99 -12.19 -5.65
C LYS A 106 8.36 -11.87 -4.21
N ALA A 107 8.87 -10.66 -3.95
CA ALA A 107 9.27 -10.26 -2.60
C ALA A 107 8.08 -10.21 -1.63
N VAL A 108 6.91 -9.75 -2.09
CA VAL A 108 5.67 -9.78 -1.31
C VAL A 108 5.30 -11.22 -0.93
N ALA A 109 5.31 -12.16 -1.88
CA ALA A 109 5.01 -13.56 -1.64
C ALA A 109 6.00 -14.20 -0.66
N GLN A 110 7.32 -13.97 -0.86
CA GLN A 110 8.36 -14.45 0.03
C GLN A 110 8.18 -13.93 1.47
N ALA A 111 7.85 -12.64 1.63
CA ALA A 111 7.57 -12.05 2.94
C ALA A 111 6.35 -12.70 3.61
N ARG A 112 5.30 -12.99 2.86
CA ARG A 112 4.09 -13.67 3.36
C ARG A 112 4.37 -15.10 3.80
N LEU A 113 5.30 -15.79 3.15
CA LEU A 113 5.81 -17.10 3.55
C LEU A 113 6.87 -17.02 4.69
N LYS A 114 7.14 -15.84 5.24
CA LYS A 114 8.17 -15.59 6.25
C LYS A 114 9.59 -15.92 5.78
N GLN A 115 9.83 -15.94 4.48
CA GLN A 115 11.15 -16.07 3.85
C GLN A 115 11.83 -14.68 3.82
N ASN A 116 12.07 -14.10 4.98
CA ASN A 116 12.44 -12.69 5.13
C ASN A 116 13.76 -12.33 4.44
N ASP A 117 14.78 -13.19 4.53
CA ASP A 117 16.07 -12.95 3.88
C ASP A 117 15.95 -12.95 2.36
N ALA A 118 15.18 -13.89 1.80
CA ALA A 118 14.92 -13.95 0.37
C ALA A 118 14.13 -12.74 -0.11
N ALA A 119 13.12 -12.31 0.63
CA ALA A 119 12.33 -11.12 0.33
C ALA A 119 13.20 -9.86 0.36
N ASN A 120 14.05 -9.71 1.39
CA ASN A 120 14.98 -8.59 1.51
C ASN A 120 15.96 -8.53 0.33
N ALA A 121 16.56 -9.67 -0.04
CA ALA A 121 17.45 -9.76 -1.20
C ALA A 121 16.72 -9.41 -2.51
N THR A 122 15.47 -9.83 -2.66
CA THR A 122 14.64 -9.53 -3.85
C THR A 122 14.31 -8.04 -3.94
N PHE A 123 13.95 -7.39 -2.83
CA PHE A 123 13.74 -5.94 -2.76
C PHE A 123 15.04 -5.16 -3.02
N ALA A 124 16.16 -5.58 -2.43
CA ALA A 124 17.45 -4.95 -2.66
C ALA A 124 17.84 -4.99 -4.15
N LYS A 125 17.58 -6.12 -4.83
CA LYS A 125 17.77 -6.24 -6.27
C LYS A 125 16.86 -5.28 -7.05
N MET A 126 15.59 -5.14 -6.67
CA MET A 126 14.67 -4.18 -7.28
C MET A 126 15.22 -2.75 -7.17
N ILE A 127 15.72 -2.35 -6.00
CA ILE A 127 16.34 -1.04 -5.79
C ILE A 127 17.58 -0.87 -6.68
N SER A 128 18.50 -1.84 -6.70
CA SER A 128 19.74 -1.76 -7.48
C SER A 128 19.49 -1.60 -8.98
N LEU A 129 18.41 -2.20 -9.50
CA LEU A 129 18.03 -2.03 -10.91
C LEU A 129 17.52 -0.62 -11.22
N THR A 130 17.04 0.11 -10.22
CA THR A 130 16.48 1.46 -10.39
C THR A 130 17.44 2.57 -9.99
N GLU A 131 18.57 2.26 -9.34
CA GLU A 131 19.52 3.27 -8.87
C GLU A 131 20.04 4.19 -9.98
N LYS A 132 20.24 3.65 -11.17
CA LYS A 132 20.70 4.39 -12.34
C LYS A 132 19.58 5.05 -13.13
N ASN A 133 18.32 4.85 -12.74
CA ASN A 133 17.19 5.46 -13.41
C ASN A 133 17.12 6.94 -13.04
N GLN A 134 16.95 7.80 -14.03
CA GLN A 134 16.76 9.24 -13.81
C GLN A 134 15.38 9.57 -13.22
N ASP A 135 14.42 8.64 -13.27
CA ASP A 135 13.12 8.78 -12.64
C ASP A 135 13.25 8.67 -11.09
N THR A 136 13.47 9.82 -10.47
CA THR A 136 13.62 9.94 -9.03
C THR A 136 12.33 9.52 -8.27
N LYS A 137 11.14 9.73 -8.86
CA LYS A 137 9.86 9.37 -8.25
C LYS A 137 9.68 7.85 -8.19
N ALA A 138 10.03 7.14 -9.28
CA ALA A 138 10.03 5.68 -9.27
C ALA A 138 11.02 5.11 -8.24
N ARG A 139 12.21 5.70 -8.14
CA ARG A 139 13.21 5.32 -7.12
C ARG A 139 12.69 5.58 -5.71
N ALA A 140 12.10 6.75 -5.47
CA ALA A 140 11.48 7.10 -4.19
C ALA A 140 10.42 6.08 -3.77
N SER A 141 9.52 5.72 -4.69
CA SER A 141 8.48 4.71 -4.44
C SER A 141 9.07 3.35 -4.04
N ASN A 142 10.16 2.92 -4.69
CA ASN A 142 10.83 1.66 -4.34
C ASN A 142 11.43 1.71 -2.92
N TYR A 143 12.02 2.83 -2.53
CA TYR A 143 12.51 3.01 -1.15
C TYR A 143 11.38 3.04 -0.13
N ALA A 144 10.24 3.67 -0.42
CA ALA A 144 9.07 3.67 0.46
C ALA A 144 8.51 2.25 0.67
N VAL A 145 8.47 1.43 -0.40
CA VAL A 145 8.09 0.01 -0.31
C VAL A 145 9.06 -0.77 0.58
N MET A 146 10.37 -0.53 0.44
CA MET A 146 11.39 -1.17 1.28
C MET A 146 11.23 -0.75 2.74
N SER A 147 10.97 0.52 3.01
CA SER A 147 10.65 1.02 4.34
C SER A 147 9.47 0.25 4.96
N ALA A 148 8.36 0.16 4.22
CA ALA A 148 7.16 -0.57 4.69
C ALA A 148 7.45 -2.05 4.97
N PHE A 149 8.28 -2.69 4.15
CA PHE A 149 8.71 -4.07 4.35
C PHE A 149 9.52 -4.22 5.65
N HIS A 150 10.56 -3.41 5.87
CA HIS A 150 11.35 -3.43 7.08
C HIS A 150 10.50 -3.16 8.33
N TRP A 151 9.57 -2.21 8.24
CA TRP A 151 8.66 -1.89 9.33
C TRP A 151 7.77 -3.07 9.72
N ARG A 152 7.06 -3.64 8.74
CA ARG A 152 5.94 -4.56 9.00
C ARG A 152 6.34 -6.01 9.09
N GLN A 153 7.33 -6.42 8.29
CA GLN A 153 7.70 -7.83 8.18
C GLN A 153 8.93 -8.16 9.04
N LEU A 154 9.92 -7.28 9.03
CA LEU A 154 11.18 -7.51 9.74
C LEU A 154 11.22 -6.89 11.14
N ASN A 155 10.29 -5.97 11.47
CA ASN A 155 10.30 -5.17 12.69
C ASN A 155 11.64 -4.42 12.91
N GLN A 156 12.27 -4.00 11.81
CA GLN A 156 13.56 -3.28 11.79
C GLN A 156 13.30 -1.78 11.61
N LYS A 157 13.01 -1.11 12.72
CA LYS A 157 12.55 0.29 12.72
C LYS A 157 13.57 1.25 12.11
N ASP A 158 14.84 1.16 12.50
CA ASP A 158 15.90 2.04 12.00
C ASP A 158 16.08 1.92 10.48
N SER A 159 16.07 0.69 9.97
CA SER A 159 16.12 0.44 8.53
C SER A 159 14.90 1.00 7.81
N ALA A 160 13.72 0.89 8.43
CA ALA A 160 12.49 1.42 7.86
C ALA A 160 12.54 2.96 7.74
N TYR A 161 12.96 3.66 8.79
CA TYR A 161 13.14 5.11 8.74
C TYR A 161 14.21 5.52 7.73
N TYR A 162 15.36 4.83 7.69
CA TYR A 162 16.42 5.08 6.71
C TYR A 162 15.91 5.01 5.26
N PHE A 163 15.15 3.97 4.91
CA PHE A 163 14.59 3.85 3.56
C PHE A 163 13.51 4.89 3.29
N LEU A 164 12.71 5.26 4.28
CA LEU A 164 11.70 6.32 4.12
C LEU A 164 12.35 7.69 3.92
N ASP A 165 13.44 7.97 4.63
CA ASP A 165 14.21 9.22 4.44
C ASP A 165 14.78 9.30 3.03
N LYS A 166 15.28 8.20 2.48
CA LYS A 166 15.71 8.16 1.07
C LYS A 166 14.56 8.44 0.11
N ALA A 167 13.35 7.90 0.38
CA ALA A 167 12.18 8.16 -0.44
C ALA A 167 11.80 9.65 -0.42
N VAL A 168 11.71 10.25 0.78
CA VAL A 168 11.39 11.67 0.97
C VAL A 168 12.43 12.57 0.29
N ASN A 169 13.72 12.26 0.42
CA ASN A 169 14.78 13.05 -0.20
C ASN A 169 14.73 13.02 -1.73
N LEU A 170 14.29 11.92 -2.33
CA LEU A 170 14.14 11.77 -3.78
C LEU A 170 12.88 12.41 -4.35
N ASP A 171 11.79 12.43 -3.58
CA ASP A 171 10.50 13.05 -3.94
C ASP A 171 9.85 13.69 -2.71
N PRO A 172 10.31 14.89 -2.31
CA PRO A 172 9.81 15.58 -1.12
C PRO A 172 8.38 16.09 -1.29
N SER A 173 7.86 16.10 -2.51
CA SER A 173 6.48 16.52 -2.81
C SER A 173 5.44 15.42 -2.61
N ASN A 174 5.84 14.20 -2.31
CA ASN A 174 4.94 13.07 -2.18
C ASN A 174 4.37 12.95 -0.76
N ALA A 175 3.16 13.43 -0.58
CA ALA A 175 2.46 13.39 0.70
C ALA A 175 2.31 11.97 1.28
N ASN A 176 2.29 10.91 0.44
CA ASN A 176 2.16 9.54 0.92
C ASN A 176 3.35 9.08 1.76
N PHE A 177 4.56 9.61 1.51
CA PHE A 177 5.73 9.29 2.32
C PHE A 177 5.65 9.95 3.71
N ILE A 178 5.07 11.14 3.76
CA ILE A 178 4.81 11.86 5.01
C ILE A 178 3.73 11.12 5.82
N ILE A 179 2.66 10.65 5.16
CA ILE A 179 1.63 9.80 5.79
C ILE A 179 2.26 8.51 6.33
N GLN A 180 3.08 7.83 5.53
CA GLN A 180 3.77 6.61 5.97
C GLN A 180 4.62 6.86 7.23
N ARG A 181 5.29 8.00 7.34
CA ARG A 181 6.01 8.41 8.57
C ARG A 181 5.07 8.59 9.74
N GLY A 182 3.94 9.24 9.52
CA GLY A 182 2.89 9.41 10.52
C GLY A 182 2.37 8.06 11.03
N ASP A 183 2.09 7.12 10.12
CA ASP A 183 1.65 5.76 10.47
C ASP A 183 2.68 5.03 11.33
N MET A 184 3.96 5.11 10.96
CA MET A 184 5.05 4.51 11.74
C MET A 184 5.14 5.11 13.15
N LEU A 185 5.00 6.43 13.28
CA LEU A 185 4.96 7.11 14.58
C LEU A 185 3.73 6.72 15.41
N ALA A 186 2.56 6.63 14.78
CA ALA A 186 1.34 6.18 15.44
C ALA A 186 1.43 4.72 15.92
N ASP A 187 2.11 3.85 15.16
CA ASP A 187 2.40 2.47 15.58
C ASP A 187 3.36 2.40 16.78
N GLU A 188 4.19 3.43 16.96
CA GLU A 188 5.03 3.61 18.14
C GLU A 188 4.33 4.32 19.31
N ASN A 189 3.04 4.60 19.19
CA ASN A 189 2.24 5.38 20.15
C ASN A 189 2.70 6.85 20.31
N LYS A 190 3.49 7.36 19.36
CA LYS A 190 3.94 8.75 19.29
C LYS A 190 2.90 9.61 18.56
N TYR A 191 1.69 9.66 19.10
CA TYR A 191 0.52 10.23 18.41
C TYR A 191 0.68 11.70 18.06
N ASP A 192 1.24 12.51 18.95
CA ASP A 192 1.42 13.95 18.67
C ASP A 192 2.31 14.17 17.44
N LEU A 193 3.44 13.47 17.36
CA LEU A 193 4.33 13.50 16.21
C LEU A 193 3.66 12.92 14.94
N ALA A 194 2.84 11.90 15.10
CA ALA A 194 2.08 11.33 13.98
C ALA A 194 1.11 12.35 13.38
N PHE A 195 0.37 13.07 14.23
CA PHE A 195 -0.56 14.12 13.78
C PHE A 195 0.14 15.29 13.13
N GLU A 196 1.33 15.69 13.60
CA GLU A 196 2.17 16.68 12.89
C GLU A 196 2.49 16.23 11.45
N GLN A 197 2.76 14.93 11.21
CA GLN A 197 3.00 14.45 9.86
C GLN A 197 1.69 14.45 9.04
N TYR A 198 0.58 14.03 9.63
CA TYR A 198 -0.71 14.06 8.95
C TYR A 198 -1.13 15.49 8.58
N ASP A 199 -0.89 16.47 9.45
CA ASP A 199 -1.16 17.87 9.16
C ASP A 199 -0.29 18.38 8.00
N LYS A 200 0.98 18.02 7.95
CA LYS A 200 1.86 18.29 6.80
C LYS A 200 1.31 17.69 5.50
N ALA A 201 0.84 16.44 5.54
CA ALA A 201 0.26 15.79 4.37
C ALA A 201 -1.03 16.50 3.89
N VAL A 202 -1.89 16.95 4.82
CA VAL A 202 -3.08 17.76 4.52
C VAL A 202 -2.68 19.09 3.88
N ALA A 203 -1.67 19.77 4.41
CA ALA A 203 -1.14 21.02 3.86
C ALA A 203 -0.54 20.84 2.44
N MET A 204 -0.07 19.63 2.12
CA MET A 204 0.39 19.25 0.78
C MET A 204 -0.78 18.88 -0.18
N GLY A 205 -2.01 19.08 0.23
CA GLY A 205 -3.21 18.83 -0.59
C GLY A 205 -3.85 17.45 -0.40
N LYS A 206 -3.36 16.63 0.53
CA LYS A 206 -3.91 15.28 0.79
C LYS A 206 -5.06 15.36 1.83
N ALA A 207 -6.11 16.09 1.49
CA ALA A 207 -7.29 16.29 2.35
C ALA A 207 -8.49 15.44 1.87
N ASP A 208 -8.26 14.17 1.57
CA ASP A 208 -9.23 13.24 1.01
C ASP A 208 -9.77 12.24 2.04
N LEU A 209 -10.69 11.38 1.60
CA LEU A 209 -11.28 10.33 2.42
C LEU A 209 -10.24 9.42 3.06
N GLU A 210 -9.19 9.04 2.30
CA GLU A 210 -8.13 8.16 2.81
C GLU A 210 -7.42 8.80 4.01
N MET A 211 -7.02 10.06 3.88
CA MET A 211 -6.32 10.79 4.94
C MET A 211 -7.18 10.92 6.21
N TYR A 212 -8.44 11.32 6.07
CA TYR A 212 -9.30 11.47 7.25
C TYR A 212 -9.71 10.12 7.86
N THR A 213 -9.74 9.05 7.08
CA THR A 213 -9.88 7.68 7.61
C THR A 213 -8.65 7.28 8.44
N ILE A 214 -7.45 7.58 7.99
CA ILE A 214 -6.20 7.34 8.73
C ILE A 214 -6.20 8.13 10.03
N ARG A 215 -6.51 9.43 9.98
CA ARG A 215 -6.55 10.33 11.14
C ARG A 215 -7.58 9.86 12.17
N SER A 216 -8.81 9.56 11.75
CA SER A 216 -9.87 9.08 12.65
C SER A 216 -9.48 7.77 13.35
N ASN A 217 -8.91 6.83 12.60
CA ASN A 217 -8.40 5.57 13.16
C ASN A 217 -7.28 5.79 14.18
N ALA A 218 -6.35 6.71 13.89
CA ALA A 218 -5.27 7.05 14.82
C ALA A 218 -5.81 7.69 16.10
N ARG A 219 -6.79 8.62 16.01
CA ARG A 219 -7.44 9.22 17.20
C ARG A 219 -8.18 8.19 18.02
N LEU A 220 -8.96 7.32 17.39
CA LEU A 220 -9.66 6.24 18.08
C LEU A 220 -8.68 5.32 18.80
N ARG A 221 -7.61 4.88 18.13
CA ARG A 221 -6.58 4.02 18.73
C ARG A 221 -5.90 4.70 19.92
N MET A 222 -5.61 5.98 19.82
CA MET A 222 -5.00 6.77 20.91
C MET A 222 -5.87 6.75 22.17
N VAL A 223 -7.16 7.07 22.06
CA VAL A 223 -8.07 7.09 23.22
C VAL A 223 -8.38 5.68 23.74
N GLN A 224 -8.50 4.69 22.86
CA GLN A 224 -8.67 3.29 23.25
C GLN A 224 -7.51 2.78 24.09
N GLN A 225 -6.29 3.11 23.70
CA GLN A 225 -5.09 2.74 24.46
C GLN A 225 -5.00 3.50 25.79
N LYS A 226 -5.27 4.81 25.77
CA LYS A 226 -5.24 5.64 26.99
C LYS A 226 -6.21 5.12 28.05
N TYR A 227 -7.40 4.70 27.65
CA TYR A 227 -8.46 4.29 28.58
C TYR A 227 -8.59 2.78 28.75
N GLY A 228 -7.82 1.99 28.00
CA GLY A 228 -7.80 0.53 28.07
C GLY A 228 -9.10 -0.14 27.66
N THR A 229 -9.90 0.49 26.79
CA THR A 229 -11.21 -0.03 26.36
C THR A 229 -11.52 0.32 24.92
N ASN A 230 -12.27 -0.58 24.25
CA ASN A 230 -12.82 -0.35 22.92
C ASN A 230 -14.34 -0.08 22.96
N ASN A 231 -14.93 -0.08 24.16
CA ASN A 231 -16.37 0.14 24.34
C ASN A 231 -16.68 1.64 24.17
N ALA A 232 -17.54 1.97 23.19
CA ALA A 232 -17.89 3.34 22.86
C ALA A 232 -18.55 4.09 24.03
N GLN A 233 -19.39 3.46 24.84
CA GLN A 233 -20.07 4.07 25.99
C GLN A 233 -19.07 4.38 27.11
N GLU A 234 -18.14 3.46 27.38
CA GLU A 234 -17.06 3.70 28.33
C GLU A 234 -16.15 4.84 27.88
N LEU A 235 -15.75 4.85 26.59
CA LEU A 235 -14.95 5.93 26.02
C LEU A 235 -15.70 7.27 26.14
N ARG A 236 -17.02 7.28 25.82
CA ARG A 236 -17.84 8.50 26.00
C ARG A 236 -17.80 9.04 27.42
N SER A 237 -17.82 8.17 28.42
CA SER A 237 -17.81 8.61 29.83
C SER A 237 -16.42 9.01 30.32
N LYS A 238 -15.34 8.40 29.79
CA LYS A 238 -13.96 8.59 30.25
C LYS A 238 -13.21 9.71 29.53
N MET A 239 -13.51 9.94 28.25
CA MET A 239 -12.83 10.97 27.46
C MET A 239 -13.17 12.38 27.97
N THR A 240 -12.18 13.25 27.97
CA THR A 240 -12.38 14.70 28.16
C THR A 240 -13.15 15.30 26.98
N SER A 241 -13.72 16.50 27.17
CA SER A 241 -14.41 17.22 26.10
C SER A 241 -13.48 17.43 24.90
N ALA A 242 -12.23 17.88 25.14
CA ALA A 242 -11.25 18.12 24.09
C ALA A 242 -10.92 16.83 23.28
N GLU A 243 -10.81 15.68 23.93
CA GLU A 243 -10.56 14.40 23.25
C GLU A 243 -11.77 13.97 22.40
N LYS A 244 -12.99 14.16 22.91
CA LYS A 244 -14.22 13.90 22.14
C LYS A 244 -14.25 14.77 20.90
N ASP A 245 -14.00 16.08 21.06
CA ASP A 245 -14.00 17.04 19.96
C ASP A 245 -12.98 16.63 18.88
N GLN A 246 -11.78 16.25 19.29
CA GLN A 246 -10.74 15.79 18.34
C GLN A 246 -11.15 14.51 17.60
N VAL A 247 -11.60 13.49 18.33
CA VAL A 247 -12.05 12.22 17.71
C VAL A 247 -13.22 12.47 16.77
N CYS A 248 -14.21 13.25 17.22
CA CYS A 248 -15.43 13.49 16.45
C CYS A 248 -15.19 14.38 15.22
N THR A 249 -14.29 15.34 15.30
CA THR A 249 -13.91 16.17 14.16
C THR A 249 -13.33 15.32 13.03
N GLU A 250 -12.36 14.45 13.33
CA GLU A 250 -11.72 13.60 12.33
C GLU A 250 -12.70 12.56 11.76
N LEU A 251 -13.49 11.93 12.63
CA LEU A 251 -14.44 10.90 12.23
C LEU A 251 -15.59 11.44 11.39
N ASN A 252 -16.20 12.56 11.81
CA ASN A 252 -17.28 13.20 11.06
C ASN A 252 -16.79 13.71 9.71
N LYS A 253 -15.54 14.19 9.64
CA LYS A 253 -14.94 14.57 8.36
C LYS A 253 -14.77 13.37 7.44
N ALA A 254 -14.27 12.22 7.93
CA ALA A 254 -14.17 10.99 7.15
C ALA A 254 -15.55 10.53 6.66
N ILE A 255 -16.58 10.54 7.52
CA ILE A 255 -17.95 10.20 7.16
C ILE A 255 -18.49 11.14 6.08
N SER A 256 -18.28 12.46 6.23
CA SER A 256 -18.73 13.45 5.24
C SER A 256 -18.08 13.29 3.87
N LEU A 257 -16.89 12.70 3.83
CA LEU A 257 -16.15 12.37 2.61
C LEU A 257 -16.52 11.00 2.03
N GLY A 258 -17.44 10.26 2.67
CA GLY A 258 -17.98 9.01 2.16
C GLY A 258 -17.44 7.74 2.84
N LEU A 259 -16.86 7.85 4.03
CA LEU A 259 -16.52 6.66 4.82
C LEU A 259 -17.79 5.84 5.07
N LYS A 260 -17.73 4.55 4.73
CA LYS A 260 -18.80 3.57 4.99
C LYS A 260 -18.23 2.46 5.86
N ASP A 261 -18.34 2.66 7.17
CA ASP A 261 -17.90 1.68 8.18
C ASP A 261 -18.94 1.67 9.32
N MET A 262 -19.67 0.56 9.42
CA MET A 262 -20.76 0.42 10.39
C MET A 262 -20.29 0.60 11.85
N GLN A 263 -19.07 0.19 12.19
CA GLN A 263 -18.54 0.35 13.55
C GLN A 263 -18.22 1.82 13.85
N GLN A 264 -17.64 2.54 12.87
CA GLN A 264 -17.36 3.95 13.01
C GLN A 264 -18.63 4.81 12.99
N ASP A 265 -19.62 4.46 12.18
CA ASP A 265 -20.93 5.12 12.18
C ASP A 265 -21.65 4.95 13.54
N MET A 266 -21.62 3.74 14.10
CA MET A 266 -22.16 3.47 15.42
C MET A 266 -21.41 4.24 16.52
N PHE A 267 -20.08 4.27 16.47
CA PHE A 267 -19.26 5.06 17.40
C PHE A 267 -19.62 6.55 17.31
N ALA A 268 -19.69 7.12 16.12
CA ALA A 268 -20.06 8.50 15.90
C ALA A 268 -21.45 8.81 16.49
N SER A 269 -22.42 7.93 16.30
CA SER A 269 -23.77 8.11 16.81
C SER A 269 -23.85 8.08 18.34
N LEU A 270 -22.99 7.33 18.99
CA LEU A 270 -22.97 7.18 20.46
C LEU A 270 -22.12 8.24 21.16
N VAL A 271 -21.04 8.69 20.55
CA VAL A 271 -20.02 9.51 21.19
C VAL A 271 -20.05 10.96 20.71
N CYS A 272 -20.38 11.19 19.44
CA CYS A 272 -20.25 12.49 18.79
C CYS A 272 -21.55 13.30 18.66
N LYS A 273 -22.59 12.84 19.35
CA LYS A 273 -23.90 13.54 19.44
C LYS A 273 -24.04 14.25 20.76
#